data_f13f6a81eae3d7fd2a93d38e2a021c3a
#
_entry.id   f13f6a81eae3d7fd2a93d38e2a021c3a
#
_cell.length_a   1.000
_cell.length_b   1.000
_cell.length_c   1.000
_cell.angle_alpha   90.00
_cell.angle_beta   90.00
_cell.angle_gamma   90.00
#
_symmetry.space_group_name_H-M   'P 1'
#
loop_
_entity.id
_entity.type
_entity.pdbx_description
1 polymer ?
#
loop_
_entity_poly.entity_id
_entity_poly.type
_entity_poly.pdbx_seq_one_letter_code
_entity_poly.pdbx_strand_id
1 'polypeptide(L)'
;MLSNLIPFDSSKQMDERITDRTIGELIHAAYAMGEVKTGALIVVEQNIILQEYEKTGIAMDSLISSQLLINIFEHNTPLHDGAVIVRNNRIVSATCYLPLSDNLELNKSLGTRHRAGVGISEVSDALTIIVSEETGKVSYTYGGKIIIGVTPGALRERLNSMKTRKDHKETTGLARIWKGRAKHEEKTGK
;
A
#
# COMPACT_ATOMS: atom_id res chain seq x y z
N MET A 1 -42.15 -8.44 16.02
CA MET A 1 -40.77 -8.92 16.21
C MET A 1 -39.85 -7.85 15.67
N LEU A 2 -39.32 -7.00 16.55
CA LEU A 2 -38.35 -5.98 16.17
C LEU A 2 -36.97 -6.65 16.18
N SER A 3 -36.37 -6.83 14.99
CA SER A 3 -35.01 -7.31 14.84
C SER A 3 -34.06 -6.28 15.44
N ASN A 4 -33.25 -6.69 16.41
CA ASN A 4 -32.15 -5.92 16.97
C ASN A 4 -31.15 -5.63 15.86
N LEU A 5 -31.24 -4.44 15.25
CA LEU A 5 -30.18 -3.85 14.45
C LEU A 5 -29.04 -3.53 15.40
N ILE A 6 -28.01 -4.37 15.40
CA ILE A 6 -26.73 -4.03 16.06
C ILE A 6 -26.17 -2.82 15.32
N PRO A 7 -25.93 -1.68 15.98
CA PRO A 7 -25.32 -0.54 15.31
C PRO A 7 -23.93 -0.96 14.82
N PHE A 8 -23.69 -0.83 13.54
CA PHE A 8 -22.36 -1.02 12.97
C PHE A 8 -21.45 0.10 13.53
N ASP A 9 -20.58 -0.28 14.46
CA ASP A 9 -19.63 0.66 15.07
C ASP A 9 -18.51 0.98 14.05
N SER A 10 -18.76 2.03 13.26
CA SER A 10 -17.80 2.54 12.28
C SER A 10 -16.61 3.27 12.91
N SER A 11 -16.65 3.57 14.22
CA SER A 11 -15.62 4.37 14.88
C SER A 11 -14.29 3.62 15.07
N LYS A 12 -14.32 2.28 15.19
CA LYS A 12 -13.11 1.46 15.33
C LYS A 12 -12.36 1.18 14.03
N GLN A 13 -13.00 1.38 12.86
CA GLN A 13 -12.36 1.13 11.55
C GLN A 13 -11.57 2.33 11.02
N MET A 14 -11.65 3.51 11.64
CA MET A 14 -10.98 4.71 11.14
C MET A 14 -9.49 4.81 11.47
N ASP A 15 -8.96 3.95 12.34
CA ASP A 15 -7.57 4.04 12.81
C ASP A 15 -6.62 2.99 12.17
N GLU A 16 -7.15 2.01 11.45
CA GLU A 16 -6.33 1.03 10.73
C GLU A 16 -6.19 1.39 9.27
N ARG A 17 -4.94 1.59 8.81
CA ARG A 17 -4.64 1.86 7.40
C ARG A 17 -5.13 0.77 6.46
N ILE A 18 -5.03 -0.47 6.91
CA ILE A 18 -5.39 -1.65 6.14
C ILE A 18 -5.85 -2.75 7.10
N THR A 19 -7.04 -3.29 6.88
CA THR A 19 -7.61 -4.36 7.70
C THR A 19 -7.11 -5.74 7.29
N ASP A 20 -7.27 -6.75 8.18
CA ASP A 20 -6.99 -8.16 7.84
C ASP A 20 -7.80 -8.66 6.65
N ARG A 21 -9.04 -8.19 6.52
CA ARG A 21 -9.89 -8.47 5.38
C ARG A 21 -9.25 -7.94 4.10
N THR A 22 -8.85 -6.67 4.08
CA THR A 22 -8.21 -6.06 2.90
C THR A 22 -6.92 -6.76 2.51
N ILE A 23 -6.09 -7.13 3.49
CA ILE A 23 -4.89 -7.92 3.25
C ILE A 23 -5.25 -9.28 2.63
N GLY A 24 -6.29 -9.94 3.13
CA GLY A 24 -6.79 -11.20 2.56
C GLY A 24 -7.22 -11.04 1.10
N GLU A 25 -7.98 -9.99 0.78
CA GLU A 25 -8.46 -9.71 -0.57
C GLU A 25 -7.30 -9.40 -1.54
N LEU A 26 -6.32 -8.61 -1.13
CA LEU A 26 -5.13 -8.29 -1.92
C LEU A 26 -4.31 -9.55 -2.26
N ILE A 27 -4.08 -10.40 -1.25
CA ILE A 27 -3.33 -11.65 -1.44
C ILE A 27 -4.10 -12.58 -2.35
N HIS A 28 -5.40 -12.80 -2.09
CA HIS A 28 -6.23 -13.69 -2.92
C HIS A 28 -6.24 -13.23 -4.37
N ALA A 29 -6.46 -11.93 -4.64
CA ALA A 29 -6.42 -11.38 -5.99
C ALA A 29 -5.06 -11.60 -6.67
N ALA A 30 -3.95 -11.26 -5.98
CA ALA A 30 -2.62 -11.38 -6.56
C ALA A 30 -2.27 -12.81 -6.96
N TYR A 31 -2.58 -13.79 -6.11
CA TYR A 31 -2.26 -15.19 -6.41
C TYR A 31 -3.22 -15.81 -7.42
N ALA A 32 -4.53 -15.47 -7.37
CA ALA A 32 -5.47 -15.91 -8.41
C ALA A 32 -5.07 -15.38 -9.80
N MET A 33 -4.68 -14.10 -9.90
CA MET A 33 -4.14 -13.54 -11.15
C MET A 33 -2.82 -14.20 -11.56
N GLY A 34 -1.97 -14.55 -10.59
CA GLY A 34 -0.72 -15.27 -10.85
C GLY A 34 -0.93 -16.65 -11.47
N GLU A 35 -1.91 -17.42 -11.01
CA GLU A 35 -2.25 -18.74 -11.55
C GLU A 35 -2.59 -18.72 -13.03
N VAL A 36 -3.28 -17.66 -13.48
CA VAL A 36 -3.68 -17.47 -14.88
C VAL A 36 -2.77 -16.50 -15.64
N LYS A 37 -1.67 -16.06 -15.00
CA LYS A 37 -0.70 -15.11 -15.56
C LYS A 37 -1.30 -13.77 -16.03
N THR A 38 -2.31 -13.29 -15.33
CA THR A 38 -2.83 -11.93 -15.50
C THR A 38 -1.88 -10.96 -14.81
N GLY A 39 -1.27 -10.05 -15.58
CA GLY A 39 -0.35 -9.03 -15.05
C GLY A 39 -1.08 -8.00 -14.19
N ALA A 40 -0.54 -7.66 -13.01
CA ALA A 40 -1.14 -6.67 -12.14
C ALA A 40 -0.09 -5.79 -11.45
N LEU A 41 -0.48 -4.54 -11.14
CA LEU A 41 0.33 -3.55 -10.43
C LEU A 41 -0.56 -2.83 -9.42
N ILE A 42 -0.42 -3.19 -8.13
CA ILE A 42 -1.26 -2.67 -7.04
C ILE A 42 -0.38 -1.92 -6.05
N VAL A 43 -0.61 -0.62 -5.92
CA VAL A 43 0.14 0.27 -5.02
C VAL A 43 -0.66 0.49 -3.74
N VAL A 44 -0.13 0.05 -2.62
CA VAL A 44 -0.71 0.27 -1.30
C VAL A 44 -0.04 1.49 -0.67
N GLU A 45 -0.75 2.61 -0.67
CA GLU A 45 -0.30 3.89 -0.12
C GLU A 45 -0.11 3.82 1.39
N GLN A 46 0.90 4.51 1.90
CA GLN A 46 1.14 4.59 3.34
C GLN A 46 1.05 6.05 3.85
N ASN A 47 2.19 6.67 4.20
CA ASN A 47 2.21 8.03 4.75
C ASN A 47 2.25 9.08 3.65
N ILE A 48 2.95 8.78 2.56
CA ILE A 48 3.10 9.68 1.42
C ILE A 48 1.90 9.50 0.50
N ILE A 49 1.09 10.55 0.38
CA ILE A 49 -0.11 10.55 -0.46
C ILE A 49 0.31 10.62 -1.94
N LEU A 50 -0.24 9.72 -2.75
CA LEU A 50 0.12 9.57 -4.17
C LEU A 50 -0.85 10.34 -5.12
N GLN A 51 -1.36 11.48 -4.69
CA GLN A 51 -2.38 12.25 -5.39
C GLN A 51 -2.00 12.62 -6.84
N GLU A 52 -0.71 12.87 -7.10
CA GLU A 52 -0.24 13.20 -8.44
C GLU A 52 -0.42 12.03 -9.40
N TYR A 53 -0.12 10.81 -8.94
CA TYR A 53 -0.29 9.59 -9.72
C TYR A 53 -1.76 9.18 -9.81
N GLU A 54 -2.53 9.33 -8.73
CA GLU A 54 -3.97 9.08 -8.69
C GLU A 54 -4.72 9.86 -9.77
N LYS A 55 -4.37 11.13 -9.99
CA LYS A 55 -5.00 12.01 -10.99
C LYS A 55 -4.74 11.59 -12.44
N THR A 56 -3.74 10.75 -12.68
CA THR A 56 -3.47 10.23 -14.04
C THR A 56 -4.40 9.11 -14.43
N GLY A 57 -5.08 8.51 -13.47
CA GLY A 57 -5.96 7.36 -13.64
C GLY A 57 -7.45 7.71 -13.62
N ILE A 58 -8.26 6.67 -13.53
CA ILE A 58 -9.71 6.74 -13.42
C ILE A 58 -10.10 6.61 -11.96
N ALA A 59 -10.79 7.62 -11.41
CA ALA A 59 -11.26 7.61 -10.03
C ALA A 59 -12.29 6.48 -9.82
N MET A 60 -12.10 5.68 -8.75
CA MET A 60 -12.92 4.50 -8.45
C MET A 60 -13.75 4.67 -7.18
N ASP A 61 -13.09 5.04 -6.06
CA ASP A 61 -13.67 5.14 -4.72
C ASP A 61 -14.52 3.91 -4.31
N SER A 62 -13.97 2.72 -4.41
CA SER A 62 -14.65 1.47 -4.09
C SER A 62 -13.98 0.69 -2.97
N LEU A 63 -14.76 -0.10 -2.21
CA LEU A 63 -14.21 -1.08 -1.27
C LEU A 63 -13.39 -2.13 -2.02
N ILE A 64 -12.32 -2.58 -1.40
CA ILE A 64 -11.49 -3.65 -1.96
C ILE A 64 -12.21 -4.98 -1.86
N SER A 65 -12.24 -5.69 -2.98
CA SER A 65 -12.51 -7.12 -3.06
C SER A 65 -11.59 -7.76 -4.09
N SER A 66 -11.26 -9.02 -3.88
CA SER A 66 -10.42 -9.78 -4.82
C SER A 66 -11.06 -9.87 -6.19
N GLN A 67 -12.39 -10.06 -6.25
CA GLN A 67 -13.16 -10.11 -7.50
C GLN A 67 -13.05 -8.80 -8.27
N LEU A 68 -13.14 -7.64 -7.58
CA LEU A 68 -13.01 -6.35 -8.24
C LEU A 68 -11.61 -6.15 -8.79
N LEU A 69 -10.56 -6.48 -8.01
CA LEU A 69 -9.17 -6.38 -8.46
C LEU A 69 -8.91 -7.28 -9.68
N ILE A 70 -9.39 -8.53 -9.66
CA ILE A 70 -9.26 -9.45 -10.80
C ILE A 70 -9.94 -8.87 -12.04
N ASN A 71 -11.16 -8.32 -11.90
CA ASN A 71 -11.88 -7.72 -13.03
C ASN A 71 -11.20 -6.43 -13.56
N ILE A 72 -10.58 -5.63 -12.69
CA ILE A 72 -9.82 -4.45 -13.12
C ILE A 72 -8.65 -4.86 -14.01
N PHE A 73 -7.89 -5.90 -13.63
CA PHE A 73 -6.72 -6.35 -14.38
C PHE A 73 -7.03 -7.38 -15.48
N GLU A 74 -8.29 -7.72 -15.67
CA GLU A 74 -8.70 -8.63 -16.75
C GLU A 74 -8.25 -8.08 -18.12
N HIS A 75 -7.61 -8.95 -18.89
CA HIS A 75 -6.99 -8.57 -20.15
C HIS A 75 -8.00 -7.99 -21.15
N ASN A 76 -7.59 -6.98 -21.92
CA ASN A 76 -8.42 -6.26 -22.91
C ASN A 76 -9.61 -5.48 -22.30
N THR A 77 -9.60 -5.18 -21.00
CA THR A 77 -10.57 -4.25 -20.41
C THR A 77 -10.03 -2.82 -20.37
N PRO A 78 -10.88 -1.79 -20.29
CA PRO A 78 -10.40 -0.39 -20.20
C PRO A 78 -9.57 -0.06 -18.97
N LEU A 79 -9.61 -0.89 -17.91
CA LEU A 79 -8.99 -0.61 -16.62
C LEU A 79 -7.67 -1.35 -16.38
N HIS A 80 -7.28 -2.30 -17.27
CA HIS A 80 -6.18 -3.24 -16.97
C HIS A 80 -4.78 -2.65 -17.14
N ASP A 81 -4.64 -1.59 -17.93
CA ASP A 81 -3.34 -0.97 -18.20
C ASP A 81 -3.04 0.11 -17.15
N GLY A 82 -1.87 0.04 -16.54
CA GLY A 82 -1.44 0.91 -15.46
C GLY A 82 -1.56 0.30 -14.06
N ALA A 83 -1.56 1.15 -13.05
CA ALA A 83 -1.59 0.75 -11.66
C ALA A 83 -2.96 1.02 -11.00
N VAL A 84 -3.30 0.19 -10.02
CA VAL A 84 -4.35 0.46 -9.05
C VAL A 84 -3.73 1.09 -7.81
N ILE A 85 -4.25 2.22 -7.34
CA ILE A 85 -3.86 2.83 -6.08
C ILE A 85 -4.89 2.49 -5.00
N VAL A 86 -4.38 1.94 -3.91
CA VAL A 86 -5.13 1.58 -2.71
C VAL A 86 -4.75 2.53 -1.58
N ARG A 87 -5.73 3.20 -1.01
CA ARG A 87 -5.59 4.03 0.19
C ARG A 87 -6.50 3.48 1.28
N ASN A 88 -5.92 3.14 2.43
CA ASN A 88 -6.61 2.46 3.52
C ASN A 88 -7.26 1.15 3.03
N ASN A 89 -8.59 1.08 3.02
CA ASN A 89 -9.35 -0.11 2.63
C ASN A 89 -10.12 0.09 1.32
N ARG A 90 -9.72 1.06 0.50
CA ARG A 90 -10.41 1.44 -0.73
C ARG A 90 -9.48 1.47 -1.94
N ILE A 91 -9.99 1.10 -3.09
CA ILE A 91 -9.40 1.41 -4.38
C ILE A 91 -9.79 2.85 -4.69
N VAL A 92 -8.80 3.75 -4.79
CA VAL A 92 -9.06 5.17 -5.06
C VAL A 92 -8.95 5.50 -6.54
N SER A 93 -8.10 4.82 -7.28
CA SER A 93 -7.95 5.01 -8.73
C SER A 93 -7.39 3.75 -9.40
N ALA A 94 -7.70 3.58 -10.69
CA ALA A 94 -7.14 2.55 -11.57
C ALA A 94 -6.51 3.19 -12.80
N THR A 95 -5.76 2.45 -13.59
CA THR A 95 -5.02 2.92 -14.79
C THR A 95 -4.04 4.06 -14.50
N CYS A 96 -3.50 4.11 -13.28
CA CYS A 96 -2.56 5.17 -12.90
C CYS A 96 -1.20 4.96 -13.56
N TYR A 97 -0.60 6.04 -14.07
CA TYR A 97 0.77 6.03 -14.58
C TYR A 97 1.74 6.29 -13.45
N LEU A 98 2.77 5.44 -13.37
CA LEU A 98 3.82 5.52 -12.34
C LEU A 98 5.19 5.79 -12.99
N PRO A 99 6.13 6.39 -12.27
CA PRO A 99 7.49 6.57 -12.76
C PRO A 99 8.16 5.20 -12.94
N LEU A 100 8.93 5.05 -14.00
CA LEU A 100 9.76 3.87 -14.20
C LEU A 100 11.12 4.10 -13.53
N SER A 101 11.62 3.09 -12.83
CA SER A 101 12.98 3.13 -12.28
C SER A 101 14.03 3.13 -13.39
N ASP A 102 14.99 4.04 -13.29
CA ASP A 102 16.16 4.12 -14.15
C ASP A 102 17.35 3.29 -13.63
N ASN A 103 17.13 2.51 -12.55
CA ASN A 103 18.17 1.69 -11.96
C ASN A 103 18.66 0.60 -12.94
N LEU A 104 19.90 0.73 -13.37
CA LEU A 104 20.55 -0.19 -14.32
C LEU A 104 20.92 -1.54 -13.71
N GLU A 105 20.94 -1.65 -12.37
CA GLU A 105 21.22 -2.92 -11.66
C GLU A 105 19.99 -3.84 -11.63
N LEU A 106 18.81 -3.32 -11.96
CA LEU A 106 17.63 -4.16 -12.08
C LEU A 106 17.80 -5.17 -13.23
N ASN A 107 17.42 -6.41 -12.94
CA ASN A 107 17.46 -7.47 -13.94
C ASN A 107 16.71 -7.02 -15.22
N LYS A 108 17.38 -7.14 -16.37
CA LYS A 108 16.83 -6.73 -17.68
C LYS A 108 15.59 -7.52 -18.10
N SER A 109 15.36 -8.70 -17.51
CA SER A 109 14.14 -9.50 -17.73
C SER A 109 12.92 -8.96 -16.99
N LEU A 110 13.06 -7.92 -16.17
CA LEU A 110 11.91 -7.30 -15.49
C LEU A 110 11.13 -6.42 -16.47
N GLY A 111 9.85 -6.74 -16.64
CA GLY A 111 8.93 -5.98 -17.48
C GLY A 111 8.56 -4.60 -16.88
N THR A 112 7.77 -3.85 -17.65
CA THR A 112 7.36 -2.47 -17.34
C THR A 112 6.72 -2.34 -15.97
N ARG A 113 5.80 -3.26 -15.57
CA ARG A 113 5.14 -3.25 -14.26
C ARG A 113 6.13 -3.38 -13.10
N HIS A 114 7.18 -4.18 -13.26
CA HIS A 114 8.22 -4.32 -12.24
C HIS A 114 9.02 -3.01 -12.10
N ARG A 115 9.41 -2.40 -13.20
CA ARG A 115 10.13 -1.12 -13.20
C ARG A 115 9.28 0.02 -12.63
N ALA A 116 7.99 0.04 -12.94
CA ALA A 116 7.04 1.00 -12.39
C ALA A 116 6.87 0.81 -10.86
N GLY A 117 6.77 -0.45 -10.41
CA GLY A 117 6.70 -0.77 -8.98
C GLY A 117 7.95 -0.33 -8.21
N VAL A 118 9.15 -0.55 -8.78
CA VAL A 118 10.40 -0.04 -8.18
C VAL A 118 10.38 1.49 -8.19
N GLY A 119 10.10 2.13 -9.34
CA GLY A 119 10.12 3.58 -9.49
C GLY A 119 9.22 4.31 -8.49
N ILE A 120 7.97 3.86 -8.29
CA ILE A 120 7.12 4.48 -7.26
C ILE A 120 7.66 4.24 -5.84
N SER A 121 8.30 3.11 -5.58
CA SER A 121 8.89 2.82 -4.27
C SER A 121 10.21 3.57 -3.99
N GLU A 122 10.84 4.17 -5.00
CA GLU A 122 12.00 5.05 -4.86
C GLU A 122 11.61 6.45 -4.37
N VAL A 123 10.40 6.91 -4.75
CA VAL A 123 9.92 8.27 -4.46
C VAL A 123 8.82 8.31 -3.39
N SER A 124 8.41 7.16 -2.86
CA SER A 124 7.38 7.07 -1.83
C SER A 124 7.67 5.93 -0.84
N ASP A 125 6.88 5.90 0.24
CA ASP A 125 6.88 4.80 1.21
C ASP A 125 5.82 3.72 0.90
N ALA A 126 5.23 3.77 -0.30
CA ALA A 126 4.23 2.80 -0.73
C ALA A 126 4.82 1.39 -0.87
N LEU A 127 3.99 0.38 -0.60
CA LEU A 127 4.28 -0.99 -0.96
C LEU A 127 3.54 -1.32 -2.25
N THR A 128 4.26 -1.82 -3.25
CA THR A 128 3.64 -2.21 -4.52
C THR A 128 3.66 -3.71 -4.70
N ILE A 129 2.51 -4.30 -4.95
CA ILE A 129 2.34 -5.72 -5.29
C ILE A 129 2.33 -5.84 -6.82
N ILE A 130 3.11 -6.76 -7.36
CA ILE A 130 3.28 -6.98 -8.79
C ILE A 130 3.01 -8.44 -9.11
N VAL A 131 2.18 -8.69 -10.12
CA VAL A 131 1.98 -10.01 -10.70
C VAL A 131 2.57 -10.01 -12.10
N SER A 132 3.48 -10.95 -12.36
CA SER A 132 4.12 -11.09 -13.67
C SER A 132 3.20 -11.79 -14.64
N GLU A 133 2.91 -11.18 -15.80
CA GLU A 133 2.16 -11.81 -16.87
C GLU A 133 2.94 -12.91 -17.60
N GLU A 134 4.26 -12.90 -17.51
CA GLU A 134 5.11 -13.93 -18.12
C GLU A 134 5.20 -15.19 -17.26
N THR A 135 5.42 -15.01 -15.95
CA THR A 135 5.77 -16.11 -15.03
C THR A 135 4.66 -16.44 -14.04
N GLY A 136 3.68 -15.55 -13.83
CA GLY A 136 2.67 -15.65 -12.77
C GLY A 136 3.21 -15.39 -11.36
N LYS A 137 4.51 -15.11 -11.21
CA LYS A 137 5.11 -14.87 -9.91
C LYS A 137 4.61 -13.56 -9.29
N VAL A 138 4.27 -13.64 -8.01
CA VAL A 138 3.93 -12.48 -7.21
C VAL A 138 5.19 -11.90 -6.60
N SER A 139 5.37 -10.60 -6.69
CA SER A 139 6.52 -9.85 -6.17
C SER A 139 6.01 -8.62 -5.42
N TYR A 140 6.85 -8.01 -4.58
CA TYR A 140 6.55 -6.69 -4.05
C TYR A 140 7.77 -5.78 -4.09
N THR A 141 7.52 -4.46 -4.12
CA THR A 141 8.56 -3.43 -4.02
C THR A 141 8.33 -2.56 -2.78
N TYR A 142 9.44 -2.09 -2.22
CA TYR A 142 9.47 -1.14 -1.11
C TYR A 142 10.85 -0.50 -1.00
N GLY A 143 10.91 0.84 -0.85
CA GLY A 143 12.16 1.58 -0.66
C GLY A 143 13.17 1.35 -1.78
N GLY A 144 12.74 1.35 -3.04
CA GLY A 144 13.59 1.15 -4.22
C GLY A 144 14.06 -0.29 -4.44
N LYS A 145 13.58 -1.26 -3.65
CA LYS A 145 13.97 -2.68 -3.74
C LYS A 145 12.80 -3.53 -4.19
N ILE A 146 13.11 -4.60 -4.92
CA ILE A 146 12.13 -5.60 -5.34
C ILE A 146 12.45 -6.97 -4.73
N ILE A 147 11.44 -7.66 -4.23
CA ILE A 147 11.51 -9.06 -3.78
C ILE A 147 10.60 -9.89 -4.70
N ILE A 148 11.21 -10.78 -5.46
CA ILE A 148 10.55 -11.55 -6.53
C ILE A 148 10.12 -12.93 -6.02
N GLY A 149 8.93 -13.38 -6.42
CA GLY A 149 8.45 -14.74 -6.17
C GLY A 149 8.19 -15.01 -4.68
N VAL A 150 7.53 -14.07 -4.00
CA VAL A 150 7.18 -14.21 -2.59
C VAL A 150 6.05 -15.21 -2.38
N THR A 151 6.00 -15.85 -1.23
CA THR A 151 4.88 -16.71 -0.82
C THR A 151 3.72 -15.88 -0.26
N PRO A 152 2.46 -16.42 -0.25
CA PRO A 152 1.33 -15.73 0.38
C PRO A 152 1.58 -15.34 1.83
N GLY A 153 2.29 -16.18 2.59
CA GLY A 153 2.67 -15.91 3.99
C GLY A 153 3.63 -14.73 4.12
N ALA A 154 4.69 -14.69 3.31
CA ALA A 154 5.66 -13.60 3.32
C ALA A 154 5.02 -12.26 2.90
N LEU A 155 4.14 -12.26 1.89
CA LEU A 155 3.40 -11.07 1.51
C LEU A 155 2.45 -10.61 2.62
N ARG A 156 1.79 -11.54 3.33
CA ARG A 156 0.93 -11.23 4.48
C ARG A 156 1.71 -10.58 5.62
N GLU A 157 2.86 -11.13 5.98
CA GLU A 157 3.73 -10.54 7.01
C GLU A 157 4.13 -9.11 6.64
N ARG A 158 4.51 -8.90 5.38
CA ARG A 158 4.89 -7.57 4.89
C ARG A 158 3.72 -6.58 4.96
N LEU A 159 2.52 -6.96 4.51
CA LEU A 159 1.32 -6.13 4.58
C LEU A 159 0.88 -5.88 6.04
N ASN A 160 1.00 -6.86 6.93
CA ASN A 160 0.71 -6.69 8.35
C ASN A 160 1.59 -5.62 9.01
N SER A 161 2.85 -5.49 8.57
CA SER A 161 3.75 -4.46 9.09
C SER A 161 3.30 -3.02 8.78
N MET A 162 2.33 -2.86 7.86
CA MET A 162 1.77 -1.58 7.46
C MET A 162 0.48 -1.20 8.20
N LYS A 163 -0.14 -2.13 8.95
CA LYS A 163 -1.44 -1.90 9.61
C LYS A 163 -1.42 -0.74 10.59
N THR A 164 -0.37 -0.68 11.39
CA THR A 164 -0.26 0.31 12.45
C THR A 164 0.48 1.53 11.96
N ARG A 165 -0.12 2.68 12.10
CA ARG A 165 0.59 3.94 11.97
C ARG A 165 1.65 3.94 13.07
N LYS A 166 2.93 3.84 12.70
CA LYS A 166 3.96 4.27 13.62
C LYS A 166 3.77 5.77 13.75
N ASP A 167 3.06 6.19 14.80
CA ASP A 167 3.17 7.55 15.25
C ASP A 167 4.66 7.79 15.51
N HIS A 168 5.35 8.38 14.55
CA HIS A 168 6.52 9.16 14.86
C HIS A 168 5.98 10.33 15.71
N LYS A 169 5.78 10.06 16.99
CA LYS A 169 5.96 11.12 17.97
C LYS A 169 7.40 11.55 17.75
N GLU A 170 7.56 12.58 16.93
CA GLU A 170 8.68 13.47 17.08
C GLU A 170 8.71 13.84 18.55
N THR A 171 9.58 13.20 19.32
CA THR A 171 10.10 13.76 20.54
C THR A 171 10.90 14.97 20.08
N THR A 172 10.17 16.01 19.69
CA THR A 172 10.72 17.33 19.48
C THR A 172 11.49 17.66 20.75
N GLY A 173 12.76 17.99 20.62
CA GLY A 173 13.68 18.33 21.71
C GLY A 173 13.18 19.43 22.66
N LEU A 174 12.04 20.06 22.37
CA LEU A 174 11.32 21.03 23.19
C LEU A 174 10.80 20.46 24.53
N ALA A 175 10.40 19.18 24.58
CA ALA A 175 9.97 18.56 25.86
C ALA A 175 11.15 18.33 26.83
N ARG A 176 12.38 18.23 26.33
CA ARG A 176 13.59 18.16 27.18
C ARG A 176 13.98 19.52 27.75
N ILE A 177 13.72 20.61 27.04
CA ILE A 177 14.04 21.98 27.48
C ILE A 177 13.09 22.40 28.60
N TRP A 178 11.81 22.01 28.56
CA TRP A 178 10.83 22.35 29.59
C TRP A 178 11.07 21.62 30.91
N LYS A 179 11.46 20.34 30.88
CA LYS A 179 11.82 19.59 32.11
C LYS A 179 13.14 20.03 32.74
N GLY A 180 14.05 20.64 31.97
CA GLY A 180 15.29 21.20 32.47
C GLY A 180 15.09 22.54 33.21
N ARG A 181 14.10 23.33 32.78
CA ARG A 181 13.84 24.66 33.36
C ARG A 181 13.11 24.58 34.73
N ALA A 182 12.20 23.62 34.89
CA ALA A 182 11.49 23.42 36.15
C ALA A 182 12.36 22.93 37.30
N LYS A 183 13.51 22.29 37.01
CA LYS A 183 14.48 21.86 38.04
C LYS A 183 15.47 22.94 38.51
N HIS A 184 15.57 24.06 37.79
CA HIS A 184 16.48 25.15 38.13
C HIS A 184 15.85 26.21 39.04
N GLU A 185 14.51 26.34 39.03
CA GLU A 185 13.80 27.32 39.86
C GLU A 185 13.59 26.83 41.32
N GLU A 186 13.66 25.51 41.58
CA GLU A 186 13.55 24.93 42.93
C GLU A 186 14.87 25.01 43.75
N LYS A 187 15.99 25.42 43.15
CA LYS A 187 17.30 25.47 43.84
C LYS A 187 17.78 26.88 44.22
N THR A 188 17.04 27.94 43.90
CA THR A 188 17.42 29.32 44.21
C THR A 188 16.48 30.02 45.22
N GLY A 189 15.64 29.26 45.91
CA GLY A 189 14.80 29.77 47.00
C GLY A 189 15.35 29.35 48.35
N LYS A 190 16.44 29.99 48.79
CA LYS A 190 16.84 30.08 50.20
C LYS A 190 17.61 31.36 50.43
#